data_a8e529e4d978d5bc2c3c07f5a250bb32
#
_entry.id   a8e529e4d978d5bc2c3c07f5a250bb32
#
_cell.length_a   1.000
_cell.length_b   1.000
_cell.length_c   1.000
_cell.angle_alpha   90.00
_cell.angle_beta   90.00
_cell.angle_gamma   90.00
#
_symmetry.space_group_name_H-M   'P 1'
#
loop_
_entity.id
_entity.type
_entity.pdbx_description
1 polymer ?
#
loop_
_entity_poly.entity_id
_entity_poly.type
_entity_poly.pdbx_seq_one_letter_code
_entity_poly.pdbx_strand_id
1 'polypeptide(L)'
;MHYLIAGAGPAAIAAAERLRKLDSDGEITLIGAQPQPPYSRMAIPYFLTGKVGEDGTYLRRSSDHYKDQRIELVRGEVVCVDASAHQVTLADGQQFNYDKLLLATGAEPIIPPVPGMDDPRVQQCWHLEDAKKIIELAKPGARAVQVGAGFIGCIILESWVLREVDLTVVEMGPRMVPRMLGDKAGSLLRSWCESKGVTVHTSVRVKAIESSTQELQVIFDNGETCLADVVIVSTGVKPRVAYLAGSDITVDQGIVIDEYMRTSAPDVYAAGDCAQGLDFSTGQTAVHAVQPTATEHGRVAATNMATDNTLAYKGSLNMNVLDTLG
;
A
#
# COMPACT_ATOMS: atom_id res chain seq x y z
N MET A 1 26.65 -6.48 -14.08
CA MET A 1 25.24 -6.23 -14.43
C MET A 1 24.69 -5.23 -13.42
N HIS A 2 23.92 -4.24 -13.88
CA HIS A 2 23.29 -3.26 -13.01
C HIS A 2 21.79 -3.55 -12.90
N TYR A 3 21.36 -3.97 -11.71
CA TYR A 3 19.96 -4.21 -11.35
C TYR A 3 19.40 -2.96 -10.69
N LEU A 4 18.40 -2.34 -11.32
CA LEU A 4 17.69 -1.19 -10.78
C LEU A 4 16.32 -1.65 -10.26
N ILE A 5 15.96 -1.25 -9.03
CA ILE A 5 14.71 -1.60 -8.40
C ILE A 5 13.96 -0.32 -8.04
N ALA A 6 12.84 -0.07 -8.69
CA ALA A 6 11.96 1.06 -8.42
C ALA A 6 10.94 0.70 -7.34
N GLY A 7 11.19 1.14 -6.11
CA GLY A 7 10.39 0.84 -4.91
C GLY A 7 11.27 0.37 -3.76
N ALA A 8 10.79 0.53 -2.52
CA ALA A 8 11.48 0.12 -1.29
C ALA A 8 10.57 -0.70 -0.35
N GLY A 9 9.52 -1.30 -0.89
CA GLY A 9 8.60 -2.17 -0.14
C GLY A 9 9.08 -3.62 -0.06
N PRO A 10 8.24 -4.52 0.52
CA PRO A 10 8.60 -5.94 0.72
C PRO A 10 9.03 -6.68 -0.54
N ALA A 11 8.40 -6.39 -1.71
CA ALA A 11 8.80 -6.99 -2.99
C ALA A 11 10.23 -6.57 -3.37
N ALA A 12 10.53 -5.28 -3.27
CA ALA A 12 11.84 -4.72 -3.62
C ALA A 12 12.96 -5.28 -2.75
N ILE A 13 12.75 -5.34 -1.43
CA ILE A 13 13.76 -5.86 -0.49
C ILE A 13 13.99 -7.36 -0.71
N ALA A 14 12.91 -8.13 -0.89
CA ALA A 14 13.03 -9.56 -1.19
C ALA A 14 13.78 -9.82 -2.51
N ALA A 15 13.55 -8.95 -3.51
CA ALA A 15 14.26 -9.02 -4.78
C ALA A 15 15.75 -8.66 -4.64
N ALA A 16 16.07 -7.54 -4.00
CA ALA A 16 17.44 -7.09 -3.83
C ALA A 16 18.31 -8.14 -3.10
N GLU A 17 17.78 -8.70 -2.00
CA GLU A 17 18.46 -9.76 -1.25
C GLU A 17 18.60 -11.05 -2.05
N ARG A 18 17.62 -11.37 -2.89
CA ARG A 18 17.68 -12.55 -3.75
C ARG A 18 18.70 -12.36 -4.87
N LEU A 19 18.73 -11.18 -5.51
CA LEU A 19 19.73 -10.82 -6.51
C LEU A 19 21.13 -10.94 -5.95
N ARG A 20 21.41 -10.38 -4.78
CA ARG A 20 22.74 -10.45 -4.15
C ARG A 20 23.20 -11.88 -3.89
N LYS A 21 22.26 -12.80 -3.60
CA LYS A 21 22.59 -14.23 -3.41
C LYS A 21 22.88 -14.95 -4.73
N LEU A 22 22.31 -14.50 -5.83
CA LEU A 22 22.47 -15.11 -7.15
C LEU A 22 23.64 -14.50 -7.94
N ASP A 23 23.85 -13.20 -7.78
CA ASP A 23 24.92 -12.44 -8.41
C ASP A 23 25.69 -11.66 -7.32
N SER A 24 26.85 -12.21 -6.93
CA SER A 24 27.69 -11.63 -5.89
C SER A 24 28.31 -10.29 -6.32
N ASP A 25 28.46 -10.04 -7.59
CA ASP A 25 29.24 -8.92 -8.14
C ASP A 25 28.37 -7.87 -8.84
N GLY A 26 27.10 -8.18 -9.11
CA GLY A 26 26.15 -7.26 -9.70
C GLY A 26 25.95 -5.98 -8.86
N GLU A 27 25.80 -4.87 -9.50
CA GLU A 27 25.39 -3.61 -8.86
C GLU A 27 23.88 -3.66 -8.61
N ILE A 28 23.45 -3.32 -7.40
CA ILE A 28 22.03 -3.31 -7.02
C ILE A 28 21.70 -1.94 -6.45
N THR A 29 20.88 -1.17 -7.19
CA THR A 29 20.37 0.13 -6.76
C THR A 29 18.87 0.03 -6.50
N LEU A 30 18.43 0.45 -5.31
CA LEU A 30 17.05 0.45 -4.88
C LEU A 30 16.59 1.91 -4.67
N ILE A 31 15.55 2.32 -5.38
CA ILE A 31 15.00 3.67 -5.32
C ILE A 31 13.72 3.69 -4.48
N GLY A 32 13.72 4.48 -3.40
CA GLY A 32 12.57 4.63 -2.52
C GLY A 32 12.15 6.09 -2.33
N ALA A 33 10.86 6.39 -2.46
CA ALA A 33 10.36 7.77 -2.32
C ALA A 33 10.24 8.23 -0.85
N GLN A 34 10.14 7.28 0.10
CA GLN A 34 9.93 7.61 1.51
C GLN A 34 11.25 7.95 2.21
N PRO A 35 11.25 8.89 3.20
CA PRO A 35 12.45 9.28 3.94
C PRO A 35 12.95 8.20 4.91
N GLN A 36 12.07 7.31 5.34
CA GLN A 36 12.41 6.24 6.28
C GLN A 36 13.16 5.09 5.59
N PRO A 37 13.93 4.29 6.34
CA PRO A 37 14.40 3.00 5.85
C PRO A 37 13.23 2.15 5.33
N PRO A 38 13.48 1.17 4.44
CA PRO A 38 12.44 0.28 3.95
C PRO A 38 11.63 -0.36 5.07
N TYR A 39 10.30 -0.18 5.08
CA TYR A 39 9.40 -0.63 6.14
C TYR A 39 8.19 -1.39 5.60
N SER A 40 7.53 -2.14 6.49
CA SER A 40 6.28 -2.83 6.22
C SER A 40 5.08 -1.97 6.59
N ARG A 41 4.21 -1.67 5.60
CA ARG A 41 2.93 -1.01 5.88
C ARG A 41 2.02 -1.84 6.78
N MET A 42 2.17 -3.16 6.78
CA MET A 42 1.43 -4.06 7.68
C MET A 42 1.79 -3.86 9.16
N ALA A 43 2.89 -3.16 9.46
CA ALA A 43 3.28 -2.82 10.83
C ALA A 43 2.67 -1.48 11.30
N ILE A 44 2.07 -0.67 10.43
CA ILE A 44 1.46 0.62 10.79
C ILE A 44 0.38 0.49 11.87
N PRO A 45 -0.56 -0.48 11.84
CA PRO A 45 -1.53 -0.66 12.91
C PRO A 45 -0.88 -0.90 14.28
N TYR A 46 0.21 -1.66 14.34
CA TYR A 46 0.96 -1.90 15.58
C TYR A 46 1.70 -0.65 16.07
N PHE A 47 2.18 0.19 15.15
CA PHE A 47 2.76 1.49 15.47
C PHE A 47 1.70 2.45 16.02
N LEU A 48 0.51 2.50 15.40
CA LEU A 48 -0.62 3.30 15.86
C LEU A 48 -1.07 2.92 17.28
N THR A 49 -1.04 1.64 17.63
CA THR A 49 -1.39 1.15 18.99
C THR A 49 -0.25 1.29 20.00
N GLY A 50 0.94 1.69 19.57
CA GLY A 50 2.13 1.76 20.42
C GLY A 50 2.73 0.39 20.78
N LYS A 51 2.26 -0.71 20.16
CA LYS A 51 2.83 -2.06 20.33
C LYS A 51 4.26 -2.17 19.78
N VAL A 52 4.61 -1.33 18.81
CA VAL A 52 5.97 -1.20 18.26
C VAL A 52 6.34 0.27 18.09
N GLY A 53 7.63 0.59 18.21
CA GLY A 53 8.18 1.88 17.78
C GLY A 53 8.32 1.98 16.26
N GLU A 54 8.80 3.13 15.78
CA GLU A 54 9.02 3.33 14.34
C GLU A 54 10.00 2.29 13.76
N ASP A 55 11.08 2.02 14.46
CA ASP A 55 12.08 1.01 14.12
C ASP A 55 11.51 -0.42 14.06
N GLY A 56 10.47 -0.70 14.85
CA GLY A 56 9.73 -1.96 14.80
C GLY A 56 8.95 -2.18 13.50
N THR A 57 8.76 -1.13 12.70
CA THR A 57 8.12 -1.23 11.37
C THR A 57 9.11 -1.59 10.26
N TYR A 58 10.42 -1.40 10.48
CA TYR A 58 11.43 -1.56 9.46
C TYR A 58 11.59 -3.02 9.02
N LEU A 59 11.72 -3.25 7.71
CA LEU A 59 11.91 -4.58 7.14
C LEU A 59 13.23 -5.21 7.58
N ARG A 60 14.24 -4.38 7.88
CA ARG A 60 15.52 -4.82 8.44
C ARG A 60 15.91 -3.91 9.61
N ARG A 61 16.24 -4.52 10.74
CA ARG A 61 16.53 -3.78 11.98
C ARG A 61 17.94 -3.18 12.00
N SER A 62 18.91 -3.85 11.35
CA SER A 62 20.27 -3.33 11.25
C SER A 62 20.33 -2.20 10.24
N SER A 63 20.85 -1.04 10.66
CA SER A 63 21.10 0.10 9.77
C SER A 63 22.13 -0.22 8.69
N ASP A 64 23.06 -1.13 8.97
CA ASP A 64 24.13 -1.50 8.06
C ASP A 64 23.74 -2.64 7.09
N HIS A 65 22.55 -3.24 7.26
CA HIS A 65 22.11 -4.39 6.46
C HIS A 65 22.29 -4.19 4.96
N TYR A 66 21.83 -3.07 4.42
CA TYR A 66 21.91 -2.79 2.99
C TYR A 66 23.33 -2.54 2.53
N LYS A 67 24.15 -1.84 3.34
CA LYS A 67 25.57 -1.63 3.10
C LYS A 67 26.34 -2.94 3.09
N ASP A 68 26.11 -3.81 4.08
CA ASP A 68 26.73 -5.13 4.18
C ASP A 68 26.39 -6.02 2.99
N GLN A 69 25.16 -5.88 2.47
CA GLN A 69 24.71 -6.55 1.26
C GLN A 69 25.10 -5.83 -0.03
N ARG A 70 25.84 -4.71 0.04
CA ARG A 70 26.19 -3.87 -1.11
C ARG A 70 24.97 -3.54 -1.97
N ILE A 71 23.87 -3.14 -1.32
CA ILE A 71 22.65 -2.64 -1.92
C ILE A 71 22.64 -1.13 -1.71
N GLU A 72 22.72 -0.37 -2.81
CA GLU A 72 22.62 1.08 -2.77
C GLU A 72 21.17 1.51 -2.58
N LEU A 73 20.91 2.32 -1.56
CA LEU A 73 19.61 2.95 -1.34
C LEU A 73 19.63 4.38 -1.83
N VAL A 74 18.84 4.67 -2.85
CA VAL A 74 18.65 6.03 -3.39
C VAL A 74 17.28 6.54 -2.96
N ARG A 75 17.26 7.73 -2.38
CA ARG A 75 16.00 8.40 -2.07
C ARG A 75 15.53 9.18 -3.28
N GLY A 76 14.37 8.83 -3.81
CA GLY A 76 13.80 9.54 -4.95
C GLY A 76 12.46 8.94 -5.38
N GLU A 77 11.66 9.75 -6.04
CA GLU A 77 10.40 9.35 -6.65
C GLU A 77 10.60 9.13 -8.15
N VAL A 78 10.31 7.91 -8.60
CA VAL A 78 10.32 7.59 -10.03
C VAL A 78 9.13 8.26 -10.70
N VAL A 79 9.39 9.07 -11.73
CA VAL A 79 8.37 9.81 -12.48
C VAL A 79 8.29 9.41 -13.95
N CYS A 80 9.31 8.71 -14.48
CA CYS A 80 9.32 8.25 -15.87
C CYS A 80 10.21 7.01 -16.02
N VAL A 81 9.79 6.10 -16.89
CA VAL A 81 10.58 4.98 -17.37
C VAL A 81 10.63 5.02 -18.89
N ASP A 82 11.83 5.13 -19.43
CA ASP A 82 12.11 4.92 -20.86
C ASP A 82 12.70 3.52 -21.02
N ALA A 83 11.84 2.57 -21.37
CA ALA A 83 12.25 1.16 -21.51
C ALA A 83 13.17 0.97 -22.73
N SER A 84 13.03 1.79 -23.77
CA SER A 84 13.86 1.71 -24.99
C SER A 84 15.27 2.22 -24.77
N ALA A 85 15.41 3.25 -23.93
CA ALA A 85 16.72 3.81 -23.53
C ALA A 85 17.33 3.09 -22.30
N HIS A 86 16.63 2.12 -21.69
CA HIS A 86 17.03 1.49 -20.43
C HIS A 86 17.30 2.53 -19.33
N GLN A 87 16.39 3.49 -19.15
CA GLN A 87 16.58 4.63 -18.24
C GLN A 87 15.34 4.88 -17.37
N VAL A 88 15.61 5.24 -16.11
CA VAL A 88 14.60 5.70 -15.14
C VAL A 88 14.92 7.13 -14.74
N THR A 89 13.91 8.01 -14.72
CA THR A 89 14.03 9.41 -14.29
C THR A 89 13.31 9.64 -12.97
N LEU A 90 13.97 10.34 -12.06
CA LEU A 90 13.40 10.75 -10.77
C LEU A 90 12.79 12.16 -10.85
N ALA A 91 11.96 12.50 -9.87
CA ALA A 91 11.29 13.81 -9.78
C ALA A 91 12.25 15.00 -9.68
N ASP A 92 13.46 14.81 -9.17
CA ASP A 92 14.52 15.81 -9.09
C ASP A 92 15.37 15.93 -10.36
N GLY A 93 15.06 15.13 -11.40
CA GLY A 93 15.75 15.10 -12.68
C GLY A 93 16.95 14.14 -12.74
N GLN A 94 17.31 13.46 -11.65
CA GLN A 94 18.32 12.42 -11.70
C GLN A 94 17.87 11.27 -12.61
N GLN A 95 18.85 10.69 -13.33
CA GLN A 95 18.61 9.58 -14.26
C GLN A 95 19.50 8.40 -13.91
N PHE A 96 18.93 7.19 -13.99
CA PHE A 96 19.61 5.94 -13.74
C PHE A 96 19.44 5.01 -14.94
N ASN A 97 20.56 4.53 -15.47
CA ASN A 97 20.56 3.48 -16.47
C ASN A 97 20.53 2.11 -15.78
N TYR A 98 20.04 1.10 -16.48
CA TYR A 98 19.97 -0.27 -15.97
C TYR A 98 20.25 -1.31 -17.06
N ASP A 99 20.72 -2.48 -16.64
CA ASP A 99 20.71 -3.69 -17.48
C ASP A 99 19.38 -4.44 -17.29
N LYS A 100 18.89 -4.52 -16.04
CA LYS A 100 17.58 -5.12 -15.68
C LYS A 100 16.85 -4.20 -14.70
N LEU A 101 15.55 -3.96 -14.95
CA LEU A 101 14.70 -3.12 -14.10
C LEU A 101 13.61 -3.95 -13.43
N LEU A 102 13.41 -3.76 -12.13
CA LEU A 102 12.25 -4.24 -11.39
C LEU A 102 11.36 -3.08 -10.96
N LEU A 103 10.12 -3.07 -11.43
CA LEU A 103 9.08 -2.15 -11.00
C LEU A 103 8.37 -2.75 -9.77
N ALA A 104 8.61 -2.17 -8.58
CA ALA A 104 8.07 -2.60 -7.30
C ALA A 104 7.47 -1.42 -6.50
N THR A 105 6.86 -0.47 -7.22
CA THR A 105 6.36 0.81 -6.71
C THR A 105 5.12 0.67 -5.82
N GLY A 106 4.51 -0.51 -5.80
CA GLY A 106 3.37 -0.83 -4.95
C GLY A 106 2.09 -0.14 -5.36
N ALA A 107 1.31 0.28 -4.37
CA ALA A 107 0.02 0.92 -4.55
C ALA A 107 -0.04 2.28 -3.85
N GLU A 108 -1.05 3.08 -4.19
CA GLU A 108 -1.37 4.36 -3.57
C GLU A 108 -2.84 4.40 -3.13
N PRO A 109 -3.20 5.18 -2.10
CA PRO A 109 -4.58 5.33 -1.67
C PRO A 109 -5.47 5.95 -2.75
N ILE A 110 -6.71 5.50 -2.81
CA ILE A 110 -7.76 6.15 -3.59
C ILE A 110 -8.35 7.25 -2.71
N ILE A 111 -8.25 8.51 -3.16
CA ILE A 111 -8.88 9.64 -2.51
C ILE A 111 -10.18 9.94 -3.27
N PRO A 112 -11.35 9.86 -2.62
CA PRO A 112 -12.60 10.23 -3.26
C PRO A 112 -12.59 11.72 -3.65
N PRO A 113 -13.17 12.08 -4.82
CA PRO A 113 -13.26 13.49 -5.23
C PRO A 113 -14.39 14.21 -4.48
N VAL A 114 -14.22 14.31 -3.17
CA VAL A 114 -15.18 14.93 -2.25
C VAL A 114 -14.60 16.26 -1.76
N PRO A 115 -15.36 17.39 -1.77
CA PRO A 115 -14.91 18.66 -1.23
C PRO A 115 -14.43 18.54 0.21
N GLY A 116 -13.29 19.15 0.54
CA GLY A 116 -12.69 19.16 1.87
C GLY A 116 -11.78 17.97 2.18
N MET A 117 -11.53 17.07 1.23
CA MET A 117 -10.57 15.96 1.40
C MET A 117 -9.10 16.41 1.50
N ASP A 118 -8.82 17.68 1.21
CA ASP A 118 -7.49 18.32 1.29
C ASP A 118 -7.23 19.02 2.63
N ASP A 119 -8.20 19.04 3.56
CA ASP A 119 -7.98 19.58 4.91
C ASP A 119 -6.86 18.78 5.63
N PRO A 120 -5.92 19.44 6.32
CA PRO A 120 -4.80 18.77 7.00
C PRO A 120 -5.22 17.80 8.12
N ARG A 121 -6.47 17.82 8.57
CA ARG A 121 -7.05 16.84 9.52
C ARG A 121 -7.68 15.63 8.83
N VAL A 122 -7.70 15.60 7.50
CA VAL A 122 -8.08 14.43 6.71
C VAL A 122 -6.83 13.66 6.37
N GLN A 123 -6.70 12.45 6.88
CA GLN A 123 -5.51 11.61 6.78
C GLN A 123 -5.80 10.29 6.08
N GLN A 124 -4.76 9.73 5.46
CA GLN A 124 -4.85 8.44 4.76
C GLN A 124 -4.07 7.42 5.53
N CYS A 125 -4.28 6.63 6.31
CA CYS A 125 -3.42 5.69 7.02
C CYS A 125 -2.62 4.75 6.06
N TRP A 126 -1.66 5.32 5.32
CA TRP A 126 -0.91 4.59 4.30
C TRP A 126 0.61 4.65 4.47
N HIS A 127 1.12 5.80 4.90
CA HIS A 127 2.55 6.01 5.18
C HIS A 127 2.79 6.16 6.68
N LEU A 128 4.05 5.99 7.11
CA LEU A 128 4.43 6.24 8.51
C LEU A 128 4.19 7.69 8.93
N GLU A 129 4.38 8.63 8.00
CA GLU A 129 4.09 10.05 8.27
C GLU A 129 2.59 10.30 8.52
N ASP A 130 1.71 9.61 7.80
CA ASP A 130 0.27 9.65 8.08
C ASP A 130 -0.03 9.12 9.48
N ALA A 131 0.59 8.00 9.84
CA ALA A 131 0.41 7.40 11.16
C ALA A 131 0.89 8.33 12.30
N LYS A 132 2.01 9.05 12.11
CA LYS A 132 2.49 10.06 13.07
C LYS A 132 1.47 11.19 13.25
N LYS A 133 0.96 11.76 12.15
CA LYS A 133 -0.08 12.80 12.20
C LYS A 133 -1.37 12.30 12.84
N ILE A 134 -1.78 11.10 12.52
CA ILE A 134 -2.95 10.45 13.13
C ILE A 134 -2.76 10.33 14.64
N ILE A 135 -1.58 9.92 15.12
CA ILE A 135 -1.25 9.84 16.55
C ILE A 135 -1.35 11.21 17.23
N GLU A 136 -0.99 12.28 16.53
CA GLU A 136 -1.10 13.65 17.03
C GLU A 136 -2.55 14.14 17.12
N LEU A 137 -3.39 13.78 16.18
CA LEU A 137 -4.78 14.23 16.07
C LEU A 137 -5.74 13.35 16.89
N ALA A 138 -5.59 12.04 16.84
CA ALA A 138 -6.46 11.07 17.50
C ALA A 138 -6.06 10.88 18.98
N LYS A 139 -6.30 11.90 19.79
CA LYS A 139 -6.12 11.85 21.27
C LYS A 139 -7.33 11.17 21.91
N PRO A 140 -7.19 10.65 23.17
CA PRO A 140 -8.33 10.14 23.92
C PRO A 140 -9.50 11.13 23.96
N GLY A 141 -10.70 10.67 23.63
CA GLY A 141 -11.90 11.49 23.51
C GLY A 141 -12.05 12.30 22.23
N ALA A 142 -11.07 12.25 21.31
CA ALA A 142 -11.24 12.88 20.00
C ALA A 142 -12.30 12.16 19.18
N ARG A 143 -13.07 12.89 18.40
CA ARG A 143 -14.07 12.37 17.47
C ARG A 143 -13.37 12.04 16.15
N ALA A 144 -13.40 10.79 15.73
CA ALA A 144 -12.86 10.38 14.45
C ALA A 144 -13.94 9.85 13.52
N VAL A 145 -13.90 10.26 12.27
CA VAL A 145 -14.74 9.66 11.22
C VAL A 145 -13.84 8.89 10.26
N GLN A 146 -14.07 7.57 10.15
CA GLN A 146 -13.40 6.72 9.18
C GLN A 146 -14.28 6.54 7.95
N VAL A 147 -13.78 6.95 6.79
CA VAL A 147 -14.45 6.81 5.50
C VAL A 147 -13.94 5.54 4.82
N GLY A 148 -14.83 4.56 4.73
CA GLY A 148 -14.57 3.22 4.22
C GLY A 148 -14.41 2.16 5.30
N ALA A 149 -15.17 1.08 5.19
CA ALA A 149 -15.09 -0.12 6.01
C ALA A 149 -14.63 -1.33 5.20
N GLY A 150 -13.70 -1.11 4.28
CA GLY A 150 -13.00 -2.18 3.56
C GLY A 150 -12.00 -2.91 4.47
N PHE A 151 -11.22 -3.83 3.89
CA PHE A 151 -10.26 -4.66 4.64
C PHE A 151 -9.26 -3.81 5.45
N ILE A 152 -8.60 -2.81 4.80
CA ILE A 152 -7.63 -1.92 5.48
C ILE A 152 -8.32 -1.12 6.59
N GLY A 153 -9.51 -0.56 6.30
CA GLY A 153 -10.28 0.17 7.30
C GLY A 153 -10.58 -0.67 8.54
N CYS A 154 -10.98 -1.93 8.36
CA CYS A 154 -11.26 -2.81 9.48
C CYS A 154 -10.02 -3.22 10.28
N ILE A 155 -8.85 -3.36 9.66
CA ILE A 155 -7.59 -3.64 10.37
C ILE A 155 -7.20 -2.50 11.33
N ILE A 156 -7.44 -1.25 10.93
CA ILE A 156 -7.06 -0.08 11.75
C ILE A 156 -8.08 0.27 12.84
N LEU A 157 -9.29 -0.34 12.82
CA LEU A 157 -10.33 -0.08 13.84
C LEU A 157 -9.83 -0.30 15.26
N GLU A 158 -9.10 -1.38 15.51
CA GLU A 158 -8.53 -1.66 16.83
C GLU A 158 -7.65 -0.51 17.34
N SER A 159 -6.91 0.12 16.42
CA SER A 159 -6.03 1.23 16.77
C SER A 159 -6.80 2.44 17.31
N TRP A 160 -8.00 2.69 16.79
CA TRP A 160 -8.85 3.80 17.26
C TRP A 160 -9.46 3.50 18.61
N VAL A 161 -10.02 2.29 18.78
CA VAL A 161 -10.65 1.88 20.05
C VAL A 161 -9.62 1.85 21.17
N LEU A 162 -8.42 1.31 20.94
CA LEU A 162 -7.35 1.29 21.93
C LEU A 162 -6.80 2.69 22.27
N ARG A 163 -7.02 3.68 21.43
CA ARG A 163 -6.68 5.09 21.67
C ARG A 163 -7.80 5.87 22.33
N GLU A 164 -8.90 5.20 22.70
CA GLU A 164 -10.08 5.83 23.34
C GLU A 164 -10.68 6.97 22.48
N VAL A 165 -10.71 6.78 21.16
CA VAL A 165 -11.29 7.72 20.20
C VAL A 165 -12.77 7.39 20.03
N ASP A 166 -13.65 8.42 20.01
CA ASP A 166 -15.05 8.29 19.63
C ASP A 166 -15.13 8.10 18.10
N LEU A 167 -15.35 6.84 17.68
CA LEU A 167 -15.21 6.44 16.29
C LEU A 167 -16.55 6.24 15.58
N THR A 168 -16.73 6.98 14.48
CA THR A 168 -17.79 6.75 13.51
C THR A 168 -17.19 6.21 12.21
N VAL A 169 -17.71 5.08 11.72
CA VAL A 169 -17.34 4.46 10.44
C VAL A 169 -18.45 4.68 9.42
N VAL A 170 -18.07 5.17 8.22
CA VAL A 170 -19.00 5.42 7.11
C VAL A 170 -18.61 4.56 5.92
N GLU A 171 -19.51 3.67 5.48
CA GLU A 171 -19.30 2.76 4.36
C GLU A 171 -20.39 2.96 3.30
N MET A 172 -19.97 3.20 2.06
CA MET A 172 -20.88 3.38 0.94
C MET A 172 -21.59 2.09 0.51
N GLY A 173 -20.96 0.95 0.78
CA GLY A 173 -21.52 -0.37 0.51
C GLY A 173 -22.57 -0.78 1.54
N PRO A 174 -23.36 -1.83 1.24
CA PRO A 174 -24.46 -2.24 2.10
C PRO A 174 -24.02 -2.90 3.42
N ARG A 175 -22.74 -3.19 3.59
CA ARG A 175 -22.16 -3.89 4.75
C ARG A 175 -20.67 -3.61 4.91
N MET A 176 -20.11 -3.97 6.04
CA MET A 176 -18.66 -3.93 6.25
C MET A 176 -17.97 -5.00 5.38
N VAL A 177 -16.76 -4.67 4.91
CA VAL A 177 -15.92 -5.50 4.03
C VAL A 177 -16.69 -6.07 2.83
N PRO A 178 -17.43 -5.23 2.06
CA PRO A 178 -18.42 -5.70 1.09
C PRO A 178 -17.84 -6.52 -0.08
N ARG A 179 -16.54 -6.36 -0.36
CA ARG A 179 -15.84 -7.09 -1.44
C ARG A 179 -15.42 -8.52 -1.04
N MET A 180 -15.37 -8.83 0.27
CA MET A 180 -14.82 -10.10 0.77
C MET A 180 -15.84 -10.90 1.60
N LEU A 181 -16.81 -10.24 2.22
CA LEU A 181 -17.79 -10.86 3.10
C LEU A 181 -19.18 -10.83 2.47
N GLY A 182 -19.90 -11.95 2.60
CA GLY A 182 -21.32 -12.01 2.30
C GLY A 182 -22.18 -11.28 3.35
N ASP A 183 -23.48 -11.15 3.11
CA ASP A 183 -24.39 -10.32 3.93
C ASP A 183 -24.39 -10.70 5.42
N LYS A 184 -24.47 -12.00 5.73
CA LYS A 184 -24.47 -12.46 7.13
C LYS A 184 -23.17 -12.13 7.86
N ALA A 185 -22.02 -12.39 7.22
CA ALA A 185 -20.71 -12.15 7.82
C ALA A 185 -20.45 -10.64 7.99
N GLY A 186 -20.78 -9.82 6.99
CA GLY A 186 -20.66 -8.37 7.09
C GLY A 186 -21.56 -7.75 8.16
N SER A 187 -22.77 -8.28 8.34
CA SER A 187 -23.70 -7.85 9.40
C SER A 187 -23.21 -8.26 10.79
N LEU A 188 -22.66 -9.47 10.94
CA LEU A 188 -22.06 -9.91 12.20
C LEU A 188 -20.86 -9.03 12.58
N LEU A 189 -20.01 -8.70 11.61
CA LEU A 189 -18.87 -7.81 11.84
C LEU A 189 -19.34 -6.42 12.28
N ARG A 190 -20.38 -5.87 11.64
CA ARG A 190 -20.99 -4.59 12.05
C ARG A 190 -21.45 -4.65 13.50
N SER A 191 -22.27 -5.65 13.86
CA SER A 191 -22.79 -5.82 15.24
C SER A 191 -21.64 -5.98 16.25
N TRP A 192 -20.57 -6.66 15.86
CA TRP A 192 -19.37 -6.79 16.67
C TRP A 192 -18.71 -5.44 16.94
N CYS A 193 -18.47 -4.63 15.88
CA CYS A 193 -17.90 -3.28 16.02
C CYS A 193 -18.79 -2.37 16.88
N GLU A 194 -20.11 -2.40 16.66
CA GLU A 194 -21.08 -1.63 17.44
C GLU A 194 -21.07 -2.06 18.93
N SER A 195 -20.90 -3.34 19.23
CA SER A 195 -20.77 -3.84 20.61
C SER A 195 -19.49 -3.36 21.32
N LYS A 196 -18.50 -2.90 20.55
CA LYS A 196 -17.24 -2.31 21.04
C LYS A 196 -17.29 -0.78 21.10
N GLY A 197 -18.46 -0.16 20.90
CA GLY A 197 -18.64 1.29 20.98
C GLY A 197 -18.38 2.04 19.67
N VAL A 198 -18.19 1.37 18.55
CA VAL A 198 -18.02 2.00 17.25
C VAL A 198 -19.38 2.30 16.62
N THR A 199 -19.62 3.53 16.18
CA THR A 199 -20.81 3.87 15.38
C THR A 199 -20.57 3.49 13.92
N VAL A 200 -21.50 2.72 13.30
CA VAL A 200 -21.33 2.23 11.91
C VAL A 200 -22.50 2.62 11.03
N HIS A 201 -22.24 3.44 10.01
CA HIS A 201 -23.17 3.76 8.95
C HIS A 201 -22.80 2.99 7.67
N THR A 202 -23.73 2.17 7.17
CA THR A 202 -23.60 1.46 5.88
C THR A 202 -24.60 2.01 4.89
N SER A 203 -24.35 1.86 3.58
CA SER A 203 -25.13 2.45 2.49
C SER A 203 -25.19 4.00 2.57
N VAL A 204 -24.14 4.63 3.07
CA VAL A 204 -24.01 6.07 3.25
C VAL A 204 -22.69 6.53 2.65
N ARG A 205 -22.72 7.65 1.92
CA ARG A 205 -21.51 8.26 1.31
C ARG A 205 -21.22 9.61 1.94
N VAL A 206 -19.94 9.90 2.11
CA VAL A 206 -19.51 11.27 2.44
C VAL A 206 -19.69 12.14 1.19
N LYS A 207 -20.45 13.20 1.32
CA LYS A 207 -20.76 14.19 0.26
C LYS A 207 -19.82 15.39 0.29
N ALA A 208 -19.47 15.86 1.48
CA ALA A 208 -18.54 16.96 1.69
C ALA A 208 -17.95 16.90 3.12
N ILE A 209 -16.81 17.55 3.29
CA ILE A 209 -16.24 17.86 4.60
C ILE A 209 -16.09 19.38 4.66
N GLU A 210 -16.81 20.01 5.56
CA GLU A 210 -16.68 21.43 5.83
C GLU A 210 -15.79 21.65 7.04
N SER A 211 -14.82 22.55 6.90
CA SER A 211 -13.84 22.82 7.95
C SER A 211 -14.08 24.17 8.63
N SER A 212 -14.00 24.17 9.95
CA SER A 212 -13.88 25.36 10.78
C SER A 212 -12.55 25.35 11.52
N THR A 213 -12.24 26.40 12.25
CA THR A 213 -11.05 26.48 13.09
C THR A 213 -11.05 25.44 14.24
N GLN A 214 -12.23 24.97 14.65
CA GLN A 214 -12.38 24.10 15.82
C GLN A 214 -12.62 22.64 15.44
N GLU A 215 -13.37 22.37 14.34
CA GLU A 215 -13.82 21.03 14.01
C GLU A 215 -14.09 20.86 12.51
N LEU A 216 -14.21 19.62 12.08
CA LEU A 216 -14.70 19.22 10.77
C LEU A 216 -16.17 18.82 10.88
N GLN A 217 -16.98 19.21 9.92
CA GLN A 217 -18.33 18.70 9.74
C GLN A 217 -18.37 17.79 8.51
N VAL A 218 -18.56 16.51 8.75
CA VAL A 218 -18.69 15.50 7.69
C VAL A 218 -20.16 15.40 7.30
N ILE A 219 -20.49 15.71 6.05
CA ILE A 219 -21.84 15.74 5.50
C ILE A 219 -22.05 14.47 4.67
N PHE A 220 -23.15 13.76 4.95
CA PHE A 220 -23.53 12.54 4.27
C PHE A 220 -24.54 12.80 3.15
N ASP A 221 -24.65 11.88 2.20
CA ASP A 221 -25.57 11.96 1.07
C ASP A 221 -27.05 11.81 1.48
N ASN A 222 -27.33 11.24 2.65
CA ASN A 222 -28.67 11.16 3.23
C ASN A 222 -29.11 12.43 4.00
N GLY A 223 -28.23 13.45 4.05
CA GLY A 223 -28.48 14.74 4.74
C GLY A 223 -28.09 14.76 6.21
N GLU A 224 -27.68 13.62 6.79
CA GLU A 224 -27.12 13.59 8.15
C GLU A 224 -25.71 14.20 8.17
N THR A 225 -25.26 14.62 9.33
CA THR A 225 -23.92 15.19 9.55
C THR A 225 -23.27 14.61 10.80
N CYS A 226 -21.95 14.55 10.80
CA CYS A 226 -21.16 14.12 11.95
C CYS A 226 -20.01 15.12 12.17
N LEU A 227 -19.77 15.49 13.42
CA LEU A 227 -18.63 16.33 13.79
C LEU A 227 -17.39 15.47 14.01
N ALA A 228 -16.24 15.95 13.56
CA ALA A 228 -14.97 15.24 13.69
C ALA A 228 -13.81 16.18 14.01
N ASP A 229 -12.86 15.67 14.76
CA ASP A 229 -11.56 16.30 15.01
C ASP A 229 -10.51 15.78 14.04
N VAL A 230 -10.74 14.55 13.49
CA VAL A 230 -9.93 13.91 12.46
C VAL A 230 -10.80 13.04 11.56
N VAL A 231 -10.50 13.02 10.27
CA VAL A 231 -11.12 12.10 9.29
C VAL A 231 -10.04 11.18 8.72
N ILE A 232 -10.34 9.89 8.68
CA ILE A 232 -9.44 8.87 8.14
C ILE A 232 -10.04 8.29 6.87
N VAL A 233 -9.32 8.41 5.75
CA VAL A 233 -9.78 7.89 4.45
C VAL A 233 -9.17 6.52 4.19
N SER A 234 -10.01 5.48 4.13
CA SER A 234 -9.63 4.08 3.87
C SER A 234 -10.49 3.45 2.78
N THR A 235 -10.67 4.18 1.67
CA THR A 235 -11.57 3.82 0.55
C THR A 235 -10.96 2.86 -0.46
N GLY A 236 -9.79 2.31 -0.15
CA GLY A 236 -9.06 1.36 -0.98
C GLY A 236 -7.79 1.93 -1.59
N VAL A 237 -7.12 1.10 -2.37
CA VAL A 237 -5.85 1.42 -3.02
C VAL A 237 -5.92 1.05 -4.50
N LYS A 238 -5.05 1.67 -5.30
CA LYS A 238 -4.82 1.34 -6.71
C LYS A 238 -3.32 1.20 -6.98
N PRO A 239 -2.90 0.38 -7.94
CA PRO A 239 -1.52 0.29 -8.37
C PRO A 239 -0.92 1.65 -8.73
N ARG A 240 0.31 1.88 -8.28
CA ARG A 240 1.04 3.10 -8.60
C ARG A 240 1.78 2.91 -9.92
N VAL A 241 1.15 3.32 -11.02
CA VAL A 241 1.62 3.08 -12.41
C VAL A 241 1.60 4.33 -13.28
N ALA A 242 1.23 5.49 -12.76
CA ALA A 242 1.10 6.73 -13.53
C ALA A 242 2.42 7.17 -14.20
N TYR A 243 3.57 6.85 -13.60
CA TYR A 243 4.90 7.14 -14.13
C TYR A 243 5.26 6.35 -15.41
N LEU A 244 4.43 5.37 -15.80
CA LEU A 244 4.58 4.59 -17.02
C LEU A 244 3.80 5.19 -18.21
N ALA A 245 3.14 6.33 -18.03
CA ALA A 245 2.45 7.01 -19.11
C ALA A 245 3.43 7.35 -20.25
N GLY A 246 3.14 6.85 -21.46
CA GLY A 246 3.99 7.02 -22.62
C GLY A 246 5.14 6.01 -22.74
N SER A 247 5.28 5.06 -21.82
CA SER A 247 6.16 3.91 -21.97
C SER A 247 5.48 2.82 -22.80
N ASP A 248 6.25 1.89 -23.35
CA ASP A 248 5.74 0.72 -24.07
C ASP A 248 5.34 -0.44 -23.13
N ILE A 249 5.25 -0.17 -21.82
CA ILE A 249 4.87 -1.15 -20.81
C ILE A 249 3.36 -1.25 -20.71
N THR A 250 2.82 -2.45 -20.91
CA THR A 250 1.38 -2.69 -20.86
C THR A 250 0.86 -2.59 -19.42
N VAL A 251 -0.13 -1.71 -19.24
CA VAL A 251 -0.84 -1.49 -17.99
C VAL A 251 -2.33 -1.66 -18.22
N ASP A 252 -3.01 -2.42 -17.34
CA ASP A 252 -4.47 -2.54 -17.26
C ASP A 252 -4.92 -2.11 -15.86
N GLN A 253 -5.27 -3.02 -14.94
CA GLN A 253 -5.49 -2.69 -13.54
C GLN A 253 -4.18 -2.45 -12.80
N GLY A 254 -3.09 -3.11 -13.25
CA GLY A 254 -1.72 -2.98 -12.82
C GLY A 254 -0.78 -3.23 -13.99
N ILE A 255 0.51 -3.34 -13.72
CA ILE A 255 1.50 -3.70 -14.74
C ILE A 255 1.29 -5.17 -15.10
N VAL A 256 0.94 -5.45 -16.35
CA VAL A 256 0.71 -6.83 -16.80
C VAL A 256 2.02 -7.61 -16.82
N ILE A 257 2.03 -8.76 -16.15
CA ILE A 257 3.19 -9.65 -16.08
C ILE A 257 2.85 -11.05 -16.57
N ASP A 258 3.87 -11.74 -17.09
CA ASP A 258 3.80 -13.17 -17.37
C ASP A 258 4.20 -14.02 -16.14
N GLU A 259 4.28 -15.33 -16.34
CA GLU A 259 4.70 -16.29 -15.30
C GLU A 259 6.15 -16.12 -14.82
N TYR A 260 6.98 -15.37 -15.55
CA TYR A 260 8.36 -15.05 -15.18
C TYR A 260 8.49 -13.66 -14.55
N MET A 261 7.39 -12.97 -14.24
CA MET A 261 7.33 -11.58 -13.76
C MET A 261 7.80 -10.56 -14.81
N ARG A 262 7.93 -10.92 -16.10
CA ARG A 262 8.32 -10.00 -17.16
C ARG A 262 7.13 -9.12 -17.55
N THR A 263 7.41 -7.88 -17.87
CA THR A 263 6.45 -6.96 -18.51
C THR A 263 6.48 -7.14 -20.04
N SER A 264 5.73 -6.33 -20.77
CA SER A 264 5.78 -6.27 -22.23
C SER A 264 7.09 -5.67 -22.79
N ALA A 265 7.87 -4.95 -21.94
CA ALA A 265 9.15 -4.38 -22.33
C ALA A 265 10.31 -5.34 -22.00
N PRO A 266 11.30 -5.51 -22.89
CA PRO A 266 12.46 -6.29 -22.61
C PRO A 266 13.22 -5.81 -21.37
N ASP A 267 13.78 -6.74 -20.59
CA ASP A 267 14.61 -6.47 -19.41
C ASP A 267 13.89 -5.71 -18.28
N VAL A 268 12.55 -5.57 -18.37
CA VAL A 268 11.71 -4.93 -17.35
C VAL A 268 10.77 -5.95 -16.74
N TYR A 269 10.80 -6.04 -15.42
CA TYR A 269 10.01 -6.93 -14.57
C TYR A 269 9.11 -6.11 -13.64
N ALA A 270 8.03 -6.70 -13.12
CA ALA A 270 7.21 -6.06 -12.09
C ALA A 270 6.82 -7.02 -10.98
N ALA A 271 6.67 -6.49 -9.74
CA ALA A 271 6.40 -7.30 -8.55
C ALA A 271 5.58 -6.54 -7.50
N GLY A 272 4.77 -7.27 -6.73
CA GLY A 272 3.96 -6.74 -5.64
C GLY A 272 2.70 -6.02 -6.13
N ASP A 273 2.22 -5.07 -5.32
CA ASP A 273 0.90 -4.44 -5.49
C ASP A 273 0.73 -3.61 -6.77
N CYS A 274 1.82 -3.31 -7.49
CA CYS A 274 1.74 -2.67 -8.80
C CYS A 274 1.59 -3.67 -9.96
N ALA A 275 1.86 -4.96 -9.73
CA ALA A 275 1.83 -6.00 -10.75
C ALA A 275 0.46 -6.69 -10.84
N GLN A 276 0.04 -6.99 -12.07
CA GLN A 276 -1.16 -7.75 -12.39
C GLN A 276 -0.75 -9.09 -13.01
N GLY A 277 -0.89 -10.14 -12.22
CA GLY A 277 -0.49 -11.50 -12.59
C GLY A 277 -1.61 -12.51 -12.43
N LEU A 278 -1.30 -13.79 -12.64
CA LEU A 278 -2.25 -14.89 -12.56
C LEU A 278 -2.79 -15.07 -11.14
N ASP A 279 -4.12 -15.05 -10.99
CA ASP A 279 -4.83 -15.61 -9.84
C ASP A 279 -5.11 -17.10 -10.12
N PHE A 280 -4.44 -17.97 -9.36
CA PHE A 280 -4.51 -19.40 -9.64
C PHE A 280 -5.89 -20.01 -9.29
N SER A 281 -6.67 -19.35 -8.44
CA SER A 281 -8.00 -19.84 -8.02
C SER A 281 -9.08 -19.57 -9.07
N THR A 282 -8.91 -18.48 -9.84
CA THR A 282 -9.87 -18.06 -10.86
C THR A 282 -9.39 -18.31 -12.29
N GLY A 283 -8.08 -18.48 -12.49
CA GLY A 283 -7.45 -18.53 -13.81
C GLY A 283 -7.43 -17.18 -14.55
N GLN A 284 -7.82 -16.09 -13.89
CA GLN A 284 -7.80 -14.74 -14.43
C GLN A 284 -6.56 -13.98 -13.96
N THR A 285 -6.23 -12.88 -14.61
CA THR A 285 -5.20 -11.96 -14.11
C THR A 285 -5.81 -10.95 -13.14
N ALA A 286 -5.11 -10.68 -12.04
CA ALA A 286 -5.55 -9.75 -11.01
C ALA A 286 -4.36 -9.09 -10.29
N VAL A 287 -4.63 -8.00 -9.59
CA VAL A 287 -3.71 -7.38 -8.64
C VAL A 287 -3.98 -7.95 -7.25
N HIS A 288 -2.94 -8.51 -6.62
CA HIS A 288 -3.01 -9.04 -5.27
C HIS A 288 -2.18 -8.18 -4.32
N ALA A 289 -2.82 -7.18 -3.68
CA ALA A 289 -2.18 -6.28 -2.73
C ALA A 289 -2.02 -6.96 -1.35
N VAL A 290 -1.15 -7.97 -1.29
CA VAL A 290 -0.88 -8.80 -0.09
C VAL A 290 0.62 -8.96 0.09
N GLN A 291 1.14 -8.64 1.27
CA GLN A 291 2.59 -8.63 1.51
C GLN A 291 3.29 -9.98 1.24
N PRO A 292 2.76 -11.16 1.62
CA PRO A 292 3.35 -12.45 1.24
C PRO A 292 3.51 -12.61 -0.27
N THR A 293 2.46 -12.29 -1.05
CA THR A 293 2.50 -12.29 -2.51
C THR A 293 3.56 -11.33 -3.04
N ALA A 294 3.61 -10.09 -2.52
CA ALA A 294 4.62 -9.13 -2.93
C ALA A 294 6.05 -9.64 -2.70
N THR A 295 6.30 -10.27 -1.56
CA THR A 295 7.60 -10.86 -1.22
C THR A 295 7.97 -12.01 -2.16
N GLU A 296 7.01 -12.87 -2.51
CA GLU A 296 7.23 -13.99 -3.43
C GLU A 296 7.45 -13.49 -4.86
N HIS A 297 6.63 -12.54 -5.35
CA HIS A 297 6.84 -11.87 -6.64
C HIS A 297 8.25 -11.30 -6.75
N GLY A 298 8.74 -10.60 -5.70
CA GLY A 298 10.09 -10.05 -5.68
C GLY A 298 11.16 -11.13 -5.81
N ARG A 299 11.02 -12.27 -5.13
CA ARG A 299 11.97 -13.39 -5.23
C ARG A 299 11.97 -14.06 -6.60
N VAL A 300 10.79 -14.25 -7.19
CA VAL A 300 10.65 -14.84 -8.54
C VAL A 300 11.22 -13.90 -9.58
N ALA A 301 10.86 -12.60 -9.55
CA ALA A 301 11.40 -11.60 -10.45
C ALA A 301 12.93 -11.54 -10.38
N ALA A 302 13.49 -11.45 -9.19
CA ALA A 302 14.95 -11.41 -8.98
C ALA A 302 15.65 -12.67 -9.52
N THR A 303 15.03 -13.85 -9.32
CA THR A 303 15.60 -15.10 -9.88
C THR A 303 15.63 -15.03 -11.39
N ASN A 304 14.54 -14.60 -12.02
CA ASN A 304 14.44 -14.50 -13.47
C ASN A 304 15.30 -13.38 -14.08
N MET A 305 15.50 -12.29 -13.36
CA MET A 305 16.47 -11.24 -13.76
C MET A 305 17.91 -11.75 -13.79
N ALA A 306 18.27 -12.63 -12.84
CA ALA A 306 19.65 -13.14 -12.72
C ALA A 306 19.91 -14.42 -13.54
N THR A 307 18.87 -15.17 -13.94
CA THR A 307 19.02 -16.52 -14.53
C THR A 307 18.27 -16.70 -15.86
N ASP A 308 17.98 -15.63 -16.58
CA ASP A 308 17.30 -15.65 -17.86
C ASP A 308 15.99 -16.46 -17.89
N ASN A 309 15.09 -16.18 -16.92
CA ASN A 309 13.72 -16.69 -16.89
C ASN A 309 13.59 -18.20 -16.66
N THR A 310 14.22 -18.71 -15.63
CA THR A 310 14.21 -20.13 -15.28
C THR A 310 13.12 -20.53 -14.28
N LEU A 311 12.48 -19.57 -13.58
CA LEU A 311 11.52 -19.83 -12.51
C LEU A 311 10.14 -19.33 -12.88
N ALA A 312 9.22 -20.21 -13.27
CA ALA A 312 7.83 -19.88 -13.53
C ALA A 312 7.04 -19.74 -12.22
N TYR A 313 6.31 -18.64 -12.09
CA TYR A 313 5.37 -18.39 -11.01
C TYR A 313 4.01 -19.04 -11.30
N LYS A 314 3.48 -19.76 -10.33
CA LYS A 314 2.23 -20.52 -10.50
C LYS A 314 0.95 -19.73 -10.25
N GLY A 315 1.07 -18.45 -9.93
CA GLY A 315 -0.04 -17.57 -9.59
C GLY A 315 -0.20 -17.32 -8.09
N SER A 316 -0.94 -16.30 -7.76
CA SER A 316 -1.28 -15.91 -6.37
C SER A 316 -2.65 -16.39 -5.97
N LEU A 317 -2.87 -16.52 -4.67
CA LEU A 317 -4.18 -16.67 -4.05
C LEU A 317 -4.51 -15.39 -3.28
N ASN A 318 -5.65 -14.79 -3.56
CA ASN A 318 -6.14 -13.63 -2.81
C ASN A 318 -6.75 -14.06 -1.48
N MET A 319 -5.89 -14.36 -0.52
CA MET A 319 -6.28 -14.79 0.82
C MET A 319 -5.80 -13.78 1.86
N ASN A 320 -6.72 -13.27 2.67
CA ASN A 320 -6.44 -12.34 3.76
C ASN A 320 -7.03 -12.85 5.06
N VAL A 321 -6.42 -12.47 6.17
CA VAL A 321 -6.94 -12.68 7.52
C VAL A 321 -7.30 -11.32 8.10
N LEU A 322 -8.55 -11.17 8.52
CA LEU A 322 -9.01 -10.00 9.23
C LEU A 322 -9.10 -10.32 10.72
N ASP A 323 -8.30 -9.65 11.49
CA ASP A 323 -8.38 -9.59 12.95
C ASP A 323 -8.73 -8.15 13.33
N THR A 324 -9.84 -7.96 14.05
CA THR A 324 -10.31 -6.64 14.43
C THR A 324 -11.08 -6.68 15.75
N LEU A 325 -10.61 -5.90 16.71
CA LEU A 325 -11.24 -5.72 18.04
C LEU A 325 -11.30 -7.00 18.90
N GLY A 326 -10.41 -7.96 18.66
CA GLY A 326 -10.26 -9.20 19.42
C GLY A 326 -11.13 -10.33 18.93
#